data_ef33cce951bf3979b87d7215f0027c67
#
_entry.id   ef33cce951bf3979b87d7215f0027c67
#
_cell.length_a   1.000
_cell.length_b   1.000
_cell.length_c   1.000
_cell.angle_alpha   90.00
_cell.angle_beta   90.00
_cell.angle_gamma   90.00
#
_symmetry.space_group_name_H-M   'P 1'
#
loop_
_entity.id
_entity.type
_entity.pdbx_description
1 polymer ?
#
loop_
_entity_poly.entity_id
_entity_poly.type
_entity_poly.pdbx_seq_one_letter_code
_entity_poly.pdbx_strand_id
1 'polypeptide(L)'
;DEDDKSKPAGSDGERRGVKRQRDEKDEHGRAYYEFREEAYNSRSKSPPPPEEEPREGEDDETVVILDTYTSDLHFKASKDRYGGQPLFFEKFPSLWAGARSTHGVTKGKICFEAKVRILREGGDTTHDDGGFAGIFRPRRGGYPGARIPGREDEFSYGYDGRGLKVENGRFEEFGQTFGENDVIGCFANFEGEELVELSFSKNGEAVGTAFQIGKGSLADRALLPHVLCKNCVVELNFGQKEEPFFPVPEDFVFIHAVPVEDRVRTPLPPKTTEECEVLLMVGLPGSGKTQWAQNHSQENREKRYNILGTETVLHQMRAKGPEVEELDAKSRDQLIQQAAQCLSKLVQIAPRAKRNFILDQCNVYNSGQRRKLLAFKGFSRKVVVIVPTEDDWKKRLELRKEAEGEDVPESVMLEMK
;
A
#
# COMPACT_ATOMS: atom_id res chain seq x y z
N ASP A 1 -38.94 -59.35 25.80
CA ASP A 1 -38.60 -59.66 24.44
C ASP A 1 -38.72 -58.47 23.54
N GLU A 2 -37.66 -58.19 22.97
CA GLU A 2 -37.44 -57.50 21.72
C GLU A 2 -37.39 -55.97 21.79
N ASP A 3 -36.20 -55.55 21.92
CA ASP A 3 -35.17 -55.40 20.89
C ASP A 3 -35.29 -54.05 20.25
N ASP A 4 -34.49 -53.21 20.71
CA ASP A 4 -33.18 -52.87 20.18
C ASP A 4 -33.07 -53.03 18.68
N LYS A 5 -33.06 -51.91 18.02
CA LYS A 5 -32.23 -51.55 16.88
C LYS A 5 -32.51 -50.15 16.37
N SER A 6 -32.21 -49.19 17.17
CA SER A 6 -31.91 -47.88 16.65
C SER A 6 -30.41 -47.75 16.48
N LYS A 7 -29.92 -48.10 15.32
CA LYS A 7 -28.55 -47.71 14.90
C LYS A 7 -28.56 -46.26 14.46
N PRO A 8 -27.68 -45.46 14.97
CA PRO A 8 -27.51 -44.11 14.48
C PRO A 8 -26.68 -44.11 13.19
N ALA A 9 -27.30 -44.42 12.07
CA ALA A 9 -26.67 -44.28 10.74
C ALA A 9 -26.65 -42.83 10.25
N GLY A 10 -27.25 -41.90 10.98
CA GLY A 10 -27.35 -40.50 10.59
C GLY A 10 -26.19 -39.61 11.07
N SER A 11 -25.46 -40.03 12.13
CA SER A 11 -24.44 -39.18 12.68
C SER A 11 -23.10 -39.13 11.92
N ASP A 12 -22.78 -40.21 11.22
CA ASP A 12 -21.54 -40.25 10.42
C ASP A 12 -21.63 -39.44 9.12
N GLY A 13 -22.84 -39.34 8.54
CA GLY A 13 -23.09 -38.56 7.37
C GLY A 13 -23.04 -37.07 7.63
N GLU A 14 -23.62 -36.62 8.75
CA GLU A 14 -23.58 -35.23 9.16
C GLU A 14 -22.17 -34.79 9.63
N ARG A 15 -21.45 -35.66 10.31
CA ARG A 15 -20.06 -35.35 10.70
C ARG A 15 -19.13 -35.27 9.50
N ARG A 16 -19.32 -36.11 8.46
CA ARG A 16 -18.57 -36.01 7.21
C ARG A 16 -18.95 -34.78 6.42
N GLY A 17 -20.22 -34.36 6.39
CA GLY A 17 -20.67 -33.14 5.75
C GLY A 17 -20.14 -31.89 6.44
N VAL A 18 -20.19 -31.88 7.77
CA VAL A 18 -19.62 -30.76 8.57
C VAL A 18 -18.08 -30.69 8.43
N LYS A 19 -17.40 -31.82 8.37
CA LYS A 19 -15.95 -31.87 8.16
C LYS A 19 -15.59 -31.38 6.75
N ARG A 20 -16.32 -31.77 5.71
CA ARG A 20 -16.15 -31.25 4.35
C ARG A 20 -16.39 -29.74 4.27
N GLN A 21 -17.42 -29.21 4.91
CA GLN A 21 -17.66 -27.78 4.98
C GLN A 21 -16.57 -27.03 5.75
N ARG A 22 -16.01 -27.63 6.79
CA ARG A 22 -14.86 -27.08 7.52
C ARG A 22 -13.60 -27.11 6.69
N ASP A 23 -13.32 -28.23 6.06
CA ASP A 23 -12.15 -28.39 5.19
C ASP A 23 -12.26 -27.45 3.97
N GLU A 24 -13.44 -27.29 3.38
CA GLU A 24 -13.67 -26.31 2.30
C GLU A 24 -13.49 -24.86 2.74
N LYS A 25 -13.82 -24.53 3.99
CA LYS A 25 -13.59 -23.18 4.53
C LYS A 25 -12.14 -22.95 4.95
N ASP A 26 -11.44 -23.97 5.39
CA ASP A 26 -10.07 -23.87 5.90
C ASP A 26 -9.00 -24.02 4.79
N GLU A 27 -9.38 -24.58 3.61
CA GLU A 27 -8.48 -24.83 2.48
C GLU A 27 -8.57 -23.78 1.35
N HIS A 28 -9.29 -22.67 1.55
CA HIS A 28 -9.42 -21.63 0.55
C HIS A 28 -8.17 -20.74 0.50
N GLY A 29 -7.25 -21.08 -0.39
CA GLY A 29 -6.08 -20.30 -0.63
C GLY A 29 -6.33 -19.07 -1.51
N ARG A 30 -5.27 -18.34 -1.77
CA ARG A 30 -5.25 -17.11 -2.59
C ARG A 30 -5.94 -17.26 -3.94
N ALA A 31 -5.67 -18.35 -4.65
CA ALA A 31 -6.27 -18.62 -5.97
C ALA A 31 -7.80 -18.72 -5.92
N TYR A 32 -8.36 -19.31 -4.88
CA TYR A 32 -9.80 -19.39 -4.69
C TYR A 32 -10.46 -18.02 -4.53
N TYR A 33 -9.89 -17.16 -3.70
CA TYR A 33 -10.44 -15.82 -3.47
C TYR A 33 -10.27 -14.91 -4.68
N GLU A 34 -9.14 -14.99 -5.38
CA GLU A 34 -8.91 -14.28 -6.63
C GLU A 34 -9.95 -14.69 -7.68
N PHE A 35 -10.16 -16.00 -7.86
CA PHE A 35 -11.15 -16.55 -8.76
C PHE A 35 -12.57 -16.07 -8.41
N ARG A 36 -12.94 -16.14 -7.15
CA ARG A 36 -14.26 -15.73 -6.67
C ARG A 36 -14.54 -14.26 -6.92
N GLU A 37 -13.58 -13.39 -6.65
CA GLU A 37 -13.69 -11.96 -6.90
C GLU A 37 -13.77 -11.64 -8.40
N GLU A 38 -12.98 -12.30 -9.24
CA GLU A 38 -13.07 -12.15 -10.69
C GLU A 38 -14.42 -12.59 -11.23
N ALA A 39 -14.95 -13.73 -10.78
CA ALA A 39 -16.25 -14.22 -11.17
C ALA A 39 -17.38 -13.27 -10.75
N TYR A 40 -17.30 -12.72 -9.52
CA TYR A 40 -18.22 -11.71 -9.03
C TYR A 40 -18.16 -10.44 -9.87
N ASN A 41 -16.97 -9.89 -10.09
CA ASN A 41 -16.77 -8.66 -10.84
C ASN A 41 -17.15 -8.78 -12.32
N SER A 42 -17.04 -9.97 -12.91
CA SER A 42 -17.49 -10.22 -14.29
C SER A 42 -19.00 -10.08 -14.46
N ARG A 43 -19.78 -10.20 -13.39
CA ARG A 43 -21.25 -10.14 -13.33
C ARG A 43 -21.79 -8.88 -12.69
N SER A 44 -20.97 -8.19 -11.88
CA SER A 44 -21.40 -7.02 -11.12
C SER A 44 -21.66 -5.81 -12.01
N LYS A 45 -22.72 -5.07 -11.69
CA LYS A 45 -23.09 -3.80 -12.33
C LYS A 45 -22.90 -2.62 -11.37
N SER A 46 -22.01 -2.74 -10.38
CA SER A 46 -21.76 -1.69 -9.41
C SER A 46 -21.41 -0.37 -10.09
N PRO A 47 -21.96 0.76 -9.64
CA PRO A 47 -21.62 2.06 -10.20
C PRO A 47 -20.14 2.39 -9.89
N PRO A 48 -19.48 3.16 -10.77
CA PRO A 48 -18.13 3.60 -10.50
C PRO A 48 -18.12 4.53 -9.27
N PRO A 49 -17.02 4.54 -8.47
CA PRO A 49 -16.87 5.43 -7.34
C PRO A 49 -16.86 6.91 -7.80
N PRO A 50 -17.24 7.87 -6.93
CA PRO A 50 -17.25 9.29 -7.28
C PRO A 50 -15.84 9.81 -7.59
N GLU A 51 -15.76 10.77 -8.48
CA GLU A 51 -14.49 11.43 -8.83
C GLU A 51 -14.00 12.28 -7.64
N GLU A 52 -12.68 12.34 -7.46
CA GLU A 52 -12.09 13.29 -6.52
C GLU A 52 -12.22 14.71 -7.07
N GLU A 53 -12.57 15.64 -6.17
CA GLU A 53 -12.58 17.06 -6.53
C GLU A 53 -11.14 17.58 -6.67
N PRO A 54 -10.80 18.26 -7.79
CA PRO A 54 -9.50 18.88 -7.93
C PRO A 54 -9.33 20.03 -6.92
N ARG A 55 -8.09 20.22 -6.42
CA ARG A 55 -7.75 21.38 -5.60
C ARG A 55 -7.67 22.62 -6.49
N GLU A 56 -8.25 23.72 -6.04
CA GLU A 56 -8.02 25.02 -6.66
C GLU A 56 -6.53 25.39 -6.54
N GLY A 57 -5.88 25.68 -7.68
CA GLY A 57 -4.46 25.99 -7.73
C GLY A 57 -3.53 24.76 -7.58
N GLU A 58 -4.02 23.55 -7.83
CA GLU A 58 -3.20 22.31 -7.76
C GLU A 58 -2.03 22.34 -8.77
N ASP A 59 -2.17 23.07 -9.86
CA ASP A 59 -1.13 23.24 -10.88
C ASP A 59 -0.04 24.26 -10.48
N ASP A 60 -0.17 24.94 -9.35
CA ASP A 60 0.84 25.88 -8.86
C ASP A 60 2.05 25.10 -8.31
N GLU A 61 3.12 25.08 -9.10
CA GLU A 61 4.37 24.39 -8.75
C GLU A 61 5.14 25.03 -7.59
N THR A 62 4.75 26.23 -7.17
CA THR A 62 5.39 26.93 -6.05
C THR A 62 4.88 26.46 -4.68
N VAL A 63 3.74 25.79 -4.64
CA VAL A 63 3.09 25.34 -3.42
C VAL A 63 3.55 23.94 -3.06
N VAL A 64 3.95 23.73 -1.80
CA VAL A 64 4.25 22.40 -1.27
C VAL A 64 2.97 21.81 -0.68
N ILE A 65 2.47 20.76 -1.32
CA ILE A 65 1.25 20.02 -0.93
C ILE A 65 1.51 18.52 -1.01
N LEU A 66 0.54 17.72 -0.60
CA LEU A 66 0.58 16.30 -0.87
C LEU A 66 0.47 16.03 -2.37
N ASP A 67 1.34 15.15 -2.85
CA ASP A 67 1.37 14.74 -4.24
C ASP A 67 0.41 13.58 -4.48
N THR A 68 -0.70 13.82 -5.15
CA THR A 68 -1.69 12.81 -5.46
C THR A 68 -1.25 11.85 -6.56
N TYR A 69 -0.21 12.19 -7.33
CA TYR A 69 0.30 11.34 -8.40
C TYR A 69 1.27 10.26 -7.91
N THR A 70 2.17 10.60 -6.99
CA THR A 70 3.20 9.66 -6.50
C THR A 70 2.87 9.07 -5.13
N SER A 71 1.71 9.37 -4.58
CA SER A 71 1.17 8.75 -3.37
C SER A 71 0.38 7.49 -3.69
N ASP A 72 0.06 6.68 -2.68
CA ASP A 72 -0.74 5.48 -2.89
C ASP A 72 -2.11 5.82 -3.49
N LEU A 73 -2.57 4.98 -4.40
CA LEU A 73 -3.85 5.14 -5.09
C LEU A 73 -5.03 5.23 -4.10
N HIS A 74 -4.94 4.51 -3.00
CA HIS A 74 -5.95 4.45 -1.94
C HIS A 74 -5.69 5.41 -0.78
N PHE A 75 -4.80 6.38 -0.95
CA PHE A 75 -4.69 7.51 -0.03
C PHE A 75 -5.63 8.62 -0.50
N LYS A 76 -6.65 8.91 0.31
CA LYS A 76 -7.59 10.00 0.05
C LYS A 76 -7.04 11.29 0.64
N ALA A 77 -6.47 12.14 -0.19
CA ALA A 77 -6.04 13.46 0.21
C ALA A 77 -7.25 14.38 0.47
N SER A 78 -7.12 15.27 1.46
CA SER A 78 -8.08 16.35 1.69
C SER A 78 -8.13 17.31 0.50
N LYS A 79 -9.18 18.12 0.40
CA LYS A 79 -9.35 19.07 -0.70
C LYS A 79 -8.21 20.08 -0.78
N ASP A 80 -7.69 20.52 0.36
CA ASP A 80 -6.54 21.45 0.43
C ASP A 80 -5.18 20.77 0.20
N ARG A 81 -5.11 19.45 0.15
CA ARG A 81 -3.90 18.64 0.01
C ARG A 81 -2.91 18.78 1.18
N TYR A 82 -3.37 19.19 2.33
CA TYR A 82 -2.56 19.25 3.57
C TYR A 82 -2.95 18.18 4.58
N GLY A 83 -3.69 17.19 4.17
CA GLY A 83 -4.06 16.07 5.01
C GLY A 83 -4.70 14.96 4.21
N GLY A 84 -5.11 13.92 4.90
CA GLY A 84 -5.79 12.80 4.27
C GLY A 84 -5.87 11.57 5.16
N GLN A 85 -6.37 10.51 4.57
CA GLN A 85 -6.67 9.26 5.25
C GLN A 85 -6.69 8.10 4.27
N PRO A 86 -6.63 6.85 4.74
CA PRO A 86 -6.90 5.70 3.90
C PRO A 86 -8.32 5.77 3.33
N LEU A 87 -8.47 5.60 2.03
CA LEU A 87 -9.76 5.66 1.33
C LEU A 87 -10.72 4.55 1.81
N PHE A 88 -10.18 3.37 2.10
CA PHE A 88 -10.95 2.18 2.45
C PHE A 88 -10.87 1.82 3.94
N PHE A 89 -10.71 2.80 4.82
CA PHE A 89 -10.53 2.54 6.26
C PHE A 89 -11.71 1.80 6.90
N GLU A 90 -12.93 2.00 6.41
CA GLU A 90 -14.13 1.36 6.97
C GLU A 90 -14.16 -0.13 6.67
N LYS A 91 -13.83 -0.51 5.45
CA LYS A 91 -13.91 -1.90 4.99
C LYS A 91 -12.61 -2.66 5.19
N PHE A 92 -11.48 -1.98 5.05
CA PHE A 92 -10.14 -2.55 5.17
C PHE A 92 -9.29 -1.75 6.16
N PRO A 93 -9.62 -1.82 7.46
CA PRO A 93 -8.93 -1.01 8.47
C PRO A 93 -7.45 -1.35 8.64
N SER A 94 -7.02 -2.52 8.25
CA SER A 94 -5.61 -2.94 8.31
C SER A 94 -4.76 -2.49 7.12
N LEU A 95 -5.37 -1.87 6.10
CA LEU A 95 -4.67 -1.43 4.91
C LEU A 95 -3.93 -0.11 5.17
N TRP A 96 -2.60 -0.16 5.01
CA TRP A 96 -1.76 1.02 5.07
C TRP A 96 -1.87 1.86 3.79
N ALA A 97 -1.94 3.16 3.95
CA ALA A 97 -1.93 4.13 2.87
C ALA A 97 -0.83 5.17 3.11
N GLY A 98 0.00 5.39 2.10
CA GLY A 98 1.11 6.32 2.15
C GLY A 98 0.93 7.50 1.20
N ALA A 99 1.44 8.65 1.63
CA ALA A 99 1.47 9.85 0.80
C ALA A 99 2.78 10.61 1.01
N ARG A 100 3.24 11.27 -0.03
CA ARG A 100 4.42 12.12 -0.01
C ARG A 100 4.10 13.54 -0.47
N SER A 101 4.94 14.48 -0.05
CA SER A 101 4.86 15.85 -0.53
C SER A 101 5.29 15.97 -1.99
N THR A 102 4.89 17.07 -2.62
CA THR A 102 5.29 17.41 -4.00
C THR A 102 6.76 17.77 -4.12
N HIS A 103 7.39 18.19 -3.05
CA HIS A 103 8.77 18.67 -3.04
C HIS A 103 9.59 18.04 -1.93
N GLY A 104 10.87 17.89 -2.19
CA GLY A 104 11.89 17.54 -1.24
C GLY A 104 13.07 18.48 -1.31
N VAL A 105 14.08 18.22 -0.51
CA VAL A 105 15.29 19.04 -0.42
C VAL A 105 16.54 18.18 -0.33
N THR A 106 17.68 18.79 -0.66
CA THR A 106 19.01 18.16 -0.58
C THR A 106 19.95 18.90 0.36
N LYS A 107 19.53 20.03 0.94
CA LYS A 107 20.35 20.89 1.77
C LYS A 107 19.52 21.65 2.79
N GLY A 108 20.20 22.25 3.76
CA GLY A 108 19.63 23.10 4.80
C GLY A 108 19.11 22.32 6.01
N LYS A 109 18.35 23.00 6.84
CA LYS A 109 17.63 22.43 7.98
C LYS A 109 16.16 22.62 7.76
N ILE A 110 15.45 21.55 7.42
CA ILE A 110 14.03 21.60 7.07
C ILE A 110 13.19 20.78 8.03
N CYS A 111 11.93 21.16 8.17
CA CYS A 111 10.98 20.43 8.97
C CYS A 111 9.57 20.43 8.38
N PHE A 112 8.76 19.53 8.92
CA PHE A 112 7.31 19.52 8.77
C PHE A 112 6.68 18.92 10.04
N GLU A 113 5.40 19.12 10.22
CA GLU A 113 4.63 18.56 11.33
C GLU A 113 3.47 17.73 10.81
N ALA A 114 3.13 16.69 11.55
CA ALA A 114 1.97 15.87 11.29
C ALA A 114 1.17 15.64 12.57
N LYS A 115 -0.12 15.98 12.54
CA LYS A 115 -1.07 15.70 13.61
C LYS A 115 -1.92 14.49 13.25
N VAL A 116 -2.07 13.59 14.19
CA VAL A 116 -2.77 12.31 14.02
C VAL A 116 -4.12 12.33 14.73
N ARG A 117 -5.16 11.82 14.06
CA ARG A 117 -6.46 11.56 14.67
C ARG A 117 -6.96 10.18 14.25
N ILE A 118 -7.37 9.36 15.21
CA ILE A 118 -7.85 8.00 14.97
C ILE A 118 -9.29 8.03 14.46
N LEU A 119 -9.60 7.25 13.42
CA LEU A 119 -10.91 7.24 12.78
C LEU A 119 -11.93 6.37 13.51
N ARG A 120 -11.50 5.24 14.05
CA ARG A 120 -12.34 4.33 14.84
C ARG A 120 -11.66 4.05 16.17
N GLU A 121 -12.36 4.33 17.25
CA GLU A 121 -12.00 3.78 18.55
C GLU A 121 -12.37 2.31 18.56
N GLY A 122 -11.39 1.45 18.69
CA GLY A 122 -11.59 0.00 18.68
C GLY A 122 -12.33 -0.49 19.91
N GLY A 123 -13.32 -1.33 19.70
CA GLY A 123 -14.06 -2.00 20.76
C GLY A 123 -13.33 -3.18 21.40
N ASP A 124 -12.07 -3.43 21.09
CA ASP A 124 -11.25 -4.46 21.71
C ASP A 124 -9.78 -3.99 21.76
N THR A 125 -9.32 -3.75 22.96
CA THR A 125 -8.05 -3.10 23.27
C THR A 125 -6.81 -3.98 22.97
N THR A 126 -6.67 -4.38 21.75
CA THR A 126 -5.37 -4.82 21.26
C THR A 126 -4.70 -3.65 20.54
N HIS A 127 -3.48 -3.40 20.85
CA HIS A 127 -2.61 -2.27 20.50
C HIS A 127 -2.52 -1.83 19.02
N ASP A 128 -3.56 -2.04 18.21
CA ASP A 128 -3.50 -1.90 16.74
C ASP A 128 -4.56 -0.95 16.16
N ASP A 129 -5.10 -0.03 16.95
CA ASP A 129 -6.27 0.79 16.58
C ASP A 129 -5.98 1.92 15.59
N GLY A 130 -4.77 2.17 15.27
CA GLY A 130 -4.36 3.16 14.27
C GLY A 130 -2.85 3.23 14.20
N GLY A 131 -2.32 3.36 13.01
CA GLY A 131 -0.90 3.47 12.80
C GLY A 131 -0.55 4.72 12.01
N PHE A 132 0.48 5.41 12.44
CA PHE A 132 1.06 6.52 11.73
C PHE A 132 2.58 6.44 11.80
N ALA A 133 3.24 6.77 10.71
CA ALA A 133 4.67 6.99 10.66
C ALA A 133 4.98 8.26 9.91
N GLY A 134 5.71 9.16 10.53
CA GLY A 134 6.35 10.29 9.87
C GLY A 134 7.65 9.81 9.24
N ILE A 135 7.85 10.03 7.97
CA ILE A 135 8.94 9.45 7.19
C ILE A 135 9.60 10.50 6.31
N PHE A 136 10.91 10.41 6.19
CA PHE A 136 11.65 11.01 5.09
C PHE A 136 12.01 9.94 4.08
N ARG A 137 11.75 10.21 2.81
CA ARG A 137 11.99 9.25 1.73
C ARG A 137 12.71 9.86 0.55
N PRO A 138 13.69 9.19 -0.04
CA PRO A 138 14.35 9.67 -1.24
C PRO A 138 13.43 9.68 -2.45
N ARG A 139 13.76 10.54 -3.39
CA ARG A 139 13.00 10.74 -4.63
C ARG A 139 12.90 9.50 -5.54
N ARG A 140 13.76 8.49 -5.39
CA ARG A 140 13.80 7.36 -6.31
C ARG A 140 12.66 6.37 -6.11
N GLY A 141 11.92 6.21 -7.21
CA GLY A 141 11.21 5.03 -7.72
C GLY A 141 10.22 4.35 -6.79
N GLY A 142 9.07 4.10 -7.28
CA GLY A 142 8.03 3.30 -6.65
C GLY A 142 7.08 4.12 -5.78
N TYR A 143 5.85 3.71 -5.80
CA TYR A 143 4.81 4.25 -4.91
C TYR A 143 5.10 3.85 -3.48
N PRO A 144 4.66 4.64 -2.48
CA PRO A 144 4.90 4.36 -1.07
C PRO A 144 4.51 2.96 -0.61
N GLY A 145 3.52 2.35 -1.20
CA GLY A 145 3.07 1.01 -0.87
C GLY A 145 3.55 -0.11 -1.80
N ALA A 146 4.13 0.25 -2.94
CA ALA A 146 4.60 -0.73 -3.92
C ALA A 146 5.98 -1.26 -3.55
N ARG A 147 6.04 -2.15 -2.56
CA ARG A 147 7.23 -2.97 -2.35
C ARG A 147 7.27 -4.07 -3.39
N ILE A 148 8.37 -4.13 -4.10
CA ILE A 148 8.71 -5.30 -4.90
C ILE A 148 9.34 -6.30 -3.94
N PRO A 149 8.78 -7.51 -3.79
CA PRO A 149 9.40 -8.53 -2.96
C PRO A 149 10.87 -8.74 -3.35
N GLY A 150 11.77 -8.64 -2.37
CA GLY A 150 13.21 -8.79 -2.58
C GLY A 150 13.99 -7.51 -2.87
N ARG A 151 13.33 -6.34 -2.98
CA ARG A 151 13.97 -5.04 -2.93
C ARG A 151 13.28 -4.18 -1.89
N GLU A 152 13.87 -4.13 -0.73
CA GLU A 152 13.48 -3.18 0.29
C GLU A 152 13.71 -1.77 -0.23
N ASP A 153 12.83 -0.84 0.16
CA ASP A 153 13.06 0.58 -0.06
C ASP A 153 14.30 1.01 0.73
N GLU A 154 15.45 0.77 0.16
CA GLU A 154 16.69 1.36 0.66
C GLU A 154 16.44 2.87 0.79
N PHE A 155 16.65 3.43 1.98
CA PHE A 155 16.53 4.86 2.26
C PHE A 155 15.14 5.38 2.70
N SER A 156 14.25 4.57 3.22
CA SER A 156 13.09 5.10 3.96
C SER A 156 13.38 5.16 5.46
N TYR A 157 13.04 6.29 6.09
CA TYR A 157 13.39 6.59 7.47
C TYR A 157 12.15 7.08 8.20
N GLY A 158 11.66 6.33 9.16
CA GLY A 158 10.41 6.64 9.82
C GLY A 158 10.43 6.50 11.34
N TYR A 159 9.46 7.15 11.97
CA TYR A 159 9.13 7.04 13.39
C TYR A 159 7.64 6.72 13.50
N ASP A 160 7.28 5.60 14.10
CA ASP A 160 5.90 5.13 14.17
C ASP A 160 5.28 5.28 15.57
N GLY A 161 3.95 5.13 15.63
CA GLY A 161 3.17 5.30 16.85
C GLY A 161 3.50 4.34 17.98
N ARG A 162 4.19 3.23 17.70
CA ARG A 162 4.68 2.29 18.73
C ARG A 162 5.96 2.77 19.41
N GLY A 163 6.51 3.92 18.97
CA GLY A 163 7.78 4.43 19.45
C GLY A 163 8.99 3.85 18.74
N LEU A 164 8.79 3.15 17.64
CA LEU A 164 9.85 2.50 16.88
C LEU A 164 10.35 3.41 15.75
N LYS A 165 11.65 3.38 15.52
CA LYS A 165 12.23 3.90 14.28
C LYS A 165 12.35 2.78 13.25
N VAL A 166 12.16 3.13 12.00
CA VAL A 166 12.12 2.18 10.87
C VAL A 166 13.08 2.64 9.80
N GLU A 167 14.05 1.78 9.47
CA GLU A 167 15.00 1.98 8.37
C GLU A 167 15.08 0.70 7.56
N ASN A 168 14.81 0.78 6.26
CA ASN A 168 14.90 -0.38 5.34
C ASN A 168 14.16 -1.63 5.85
N GLY A 169 12.98 -1.45 6.43
CA GLY A 169 12.20 -2.55 6.99
C GLY A 169 12.69 -3.07 8.35
N ARG A 170 13.72 -2.48 8.94
CA ARG A 170 14.20 -2.80 10.27
C ARG A 170 13.57 -1.88 11.31
N PHE A 171 13.01 -2.47 12.35
CA PHE A 171 12.35 -1.76 13.44
C PHE A 171 13.21 -1.83 14.70
N GLU A 172 13.44 -0.69 15.33
CA GLU A 172 14.19 -0.59 16.57
C GLU A 172 13.47 0.34 17.56
N GLU A 173 13.60 0.08 18.85
CA GLU A 173 13.11 0.99 19.87
C GLU A 173 13.82 2.34 19.76
N PHE A 174 13.06 3.42 19.82
CA PHE A 174 13.62 4.75 19.65
C PHE A 174 13.06 5.76 20.64
N GLY A 175 11.76 5.96 20.64
CA GLY A 175 11.16 7.05 21.38
C GLY A 175 9.83 6.69 22.03
N GLN A 176 9.09 7.71 22.38
CA GLN A 176 7.78 7.57 23.02
C GLN A 176 6.75 7.06 22.02
N THR A 177 5.80 6.29 22.50
CA THR A 177 4.58 5.98 21.76
C THR A 177 3.76 7.26 21.54
N PHE A 178 3.03 7.30 20.45
CA PHE A 178 2.13 8.42 20.18
C PHE A 178 0.84 7.94 19.51
N GLY A 179 -0.22 8.74 19.59
CA GLY A 179 -1.53 8.41 19.06
C GLY A 179 -2.42 9.63 18.89
N GLU A 180 -3.69 9.48 19.28
CA GLU A 180 -4.73 10.50 19.10
C GLU A 180 -4.32 11.89 19.54
N ASN A 181 -4.49 12.85 18.64
CA ASN A 181 -4.17 14.27 18.80
C ASN A 181 -2.68 14.62 19.00
N ASP A 182 -1.79 13.65 18.98
CA ASP A 182 -0.37 13.93 19.05
C ASP A 182 0.14 14.57 17.76
N VAL A 183 1.10 15.45 17.89
CA VAL A 183 1.79 16.12 16.80
C VAL A 183 3.24 15.66 16.77
N ILE A 184 3.65 15.12 15.65
CA ILE A 184 5.02 14.69 15.39
C ILE A 184 5.70 15.71 14.50
N GLY A 185 6.75 16.35 15.02
CA GLY A 185 7.67 17.16 14.24
C GLY A 185 8.73 16.27 13.60
N CYS A 186 8.98 16.47 12.32
CA CYS A 186 9.99 15.76 11.55
C CYS A 186 11.04 16.74 11.07
N PHE A 187 12.31 16.48 11.37
CA PHE A 187 13.42 17.38 11.13
C PHE A 187 14.52 16.70 10.34
N ALA A 188 15.00 17.37 9.30
CA ALA A 188 16.14 16.92 8.52
C ALA A 188 17.22 18.00 8.51
N ASN A 189 18.42 17.65 8.97
CA ASN A 189 19.58 18.54 9.02
C ASN A 189 20.65 18.04 8.05
N PHE A 190 20.86 18.77 6.96
CA PHE A 190 21.86 18.50 5.93
C PHE A 190 23.16 19.29 6.14
N GLU A 191 23.29 20.08 7.19
CA GLU A 191 24.44 20.99 7.38
C GLU A 191 25.66 20.32 8.01
N GLY A 192 25.56 19.08 8.50
CA GLY A 192 26.71 18.28 8.89
C GLY A 192 27.67 18.07 7.73
N GLU A 193 28.96 17.91 7.99
CA GLU A 193 29.96 17.71 6.93
C GLU A 193 29.77 16.39 6.17
N GLU A 194 29.56 15.29 6.90
CA GLU A 194 29.47 13.94 6.33
C GLU A 194 28.10 13.28 6.51
N LEU A 195 27.32 13.73 7.46
CA LEU A 195 26.06 13.10 7.87
C LEU A 195 24.86 14.03 7.70
N VAL A 196 23.75 13.44 7.29
CA VAL A 196 22.41 14.03 7.39
C VAL A 196 21.74 13.44 8.62
N GLU A 197 21.27 14.31 9.53
CA GLU A 197 20.58 13.89 10.73
C GLU A 197 19.06 14.02 10.58
N LEU A 198 18.35 12.94 10.89
CA LEU A 198 16.88 12.93 10.97
C LEU A 198 16.46 12.81 12.43
N SER A 199 15.71 13.77 12.92
CA SER A 199 15.24 13.85 14.30
C SER A 199 13.74 14.10 14.36
N PHE A 200 13.15 13.84 15.51
CA PHE A 200 11.72 13.94 15.72
C PHE A 200 11.40 14.65 17.03
N SER A 201 10.23 15.26 17.05
CA SER A 201 9.63 15.79 18.27
C SER A 201 8.22 15.23 18.45
N LYS A 202 7.77 15.22 19.70
CA LYS A 202 6.38 14.89 20.06
C LYS A 202 5.80 16.04 20.84
N ASN A 203 4.76 16.65 20.32
CA ASN A 203 4.07 17.79 20.94
C ASN A 203 5.05 18.92 21.33
N GLY A 204 6.01 19.22 20.44
CA GLY A 204 7.01 20.26 20.63
C GLY A 204 8.23 19.86 21.46
N GLU A 205 8.23 18.71 22.10
CA GLU A 205 9.35 18.19 22.87
C GLU A 205 10.23 17.26 22.03
N ALA A 206 11.54 17.48 22.05
CA ALA A 206 12.49 16.68 21.31
C ALA A 206 12.46 15.22 21.77
N VAL A 207 12.27 14.29 20.83
CA VAL A 207 12.43 12.86 21.07
C VAL A 207 13.89 12.45 20.88
N GLY A 208 14.56 13.02 19.90
CA GLY A 208 15.96 12.80 19.63
C GLY A 208 16.26 12.56 18.15
N THR A 209 17.55 12.32 17.87
CA THR A 209 18.04 11.95 16.54
C THR A 209 17.84 10.45 16.33
N ALA A 210 17.03 10.10 15.35
CA ALA A 210 16.75 8.71 15.01
C ALA A 210 17.77 8.13 14.02
N PHE A 211 18.19 8.93 13.03
CA PHE A 211 19.03 8.48 11.95
C PHE A 211 20.17 9.46 11.67
N GLN A 212 21.33 8.89 11.38
CA GLN A 212 22.49 9.60 10.86
C GLN A 212 22.87 8.92 9.54
N ILE A 213 22.64 9.62 8.43
CA ILE A 213 22.79 9.06 7.09
C ILE A 213 24.01 9.66 6.43
N GLY A 214 24.92 8.82 5.96
CA GLY A 214 26.07 9.28 5.19
C GLY A 214 25.62 10.01 3.92
N LYS A 215 26.13 11.22 3.69
CA LYS A 215 25.84 11.99 2.47
C LYS A 215 26.23 11.22 1.20
N GLY A 216 27.30 10.45 1.25
CA GLY A 216 27.69 9.56 0.17
C GLY A 216 26.65 8.48 -0.16
N SER A 217 25.96 7.96 0.85
CA SER A 217 24.90 6.96 0.67
C SER A 217 23.64 7.57 0.04
N LEU A 218 23.29 8.79 0.39
CA LEU A 218 22.18 9.51 -0.24
C LEU A 218 22.51 9.96 -1.65
N ALA A 219 23.81 10.20 -1.93
CA ALA A 219 24.25 10.83 -3.15
C ALA A 219 23.50 12.17 -3.38
N ASP A 220 22.97 12.41 -4.56
CA ASP A 220 22.21 13.63 -4.89
C ASP A 220 20.70 13.47 -4.70
N ARG A 221 20.27 12.45 -3.95
CA ARG A 221 18.84 12.20 -3.75
C ARG A 221 18.23 13.17 -2.74
N ALA A 222 17.14 13.80 -3.12
CA ALA A 222 16.34 14.63 -2.22
C ALA A 222 15.59 13.75 -1.22
N LEU A 223 15.43 14.23 0.00
CA LEU A 223 14.52 13.67 0.99
C LEU A 223 13.20 14.43 0.95
N LEU A 224 12.11 13.68 0.88
CA LEU A 224 10.75 14.22 0.83
C LEU A 224 9.99 13.88 2.11
N PRO A 225 9.23 14.84 2.67
CA PRO A 225 8.21 14.52 3.65
C PRO A 225 7.28 13.42 3.15
N HIS A 226 7.03 12.44 3.98
CA HIS A 226 6.19 11.29 3.68
C HIS A 226 5.44 10.84 4.93
N VAL A 227 4.25 10.33 4.76
CA VAL A 227 3.43 9.76 5.84
C VAL A 227 2.87 8.41 5.43
N LEU A 228 2.78 7.52 6.41
CA LEU A 228 2.05 6.25 6.30
C LEU A 228 0.97 6.24 7.36
N CYS A 229 -0.26 5.92 7.01
CA CYS A 229 -1.36 5.85 7.96
C CYS A 229 -2.24 4.62 7.74
N LYS A 230 -2.78 4.15 8.84
CA LYS A 230 -3.73 3.06 8.93
C LYS A 230 -4.79 3.46 9.96
N ASN A 231 -6.06 3.42 9.59
CA ASN A 231 -7.18 3.80 10.46
C ASN A 231 -7.00 5.17 11.16
N CYS A 232 -6.35 6.13 10.51
CA CYS A 232 -6.18 7.46 11.05
C CYS A 232 -6.25 8.54 9.97
N VAL A 233 -6.62 9.74 10.38
CA VAL A 233 -6.49 10.97 9.58
C VAL A 233 -5.23 11.68 9.99
N VAL A 234 -4.48 12.17 9.03
CA VAL A 234 -3.32 13.01 9.25
C VAL A 234 -3.56 14.40 8.74
N GLU A 235 -3.20 15.40 9.55
CA GLU A 235 -3.18 16.81 9.19
C GLU A 235 -1.72 17.28 9.18
N LEU A 236 -1.29 17.82 8.03
CA LEU A 236 0.11 18.19 7.80
C LEU A 236 0.30 19.69 7.86
N ASN A 237 1.44 20.09 8.40
CA ASN A 237 1.95 21.42 8.29
C ASN A 237 3.30 21.41 7.58
N PHE A 238 3.32 21.87 6.32
CA PHE A 238 4.53 22.08 5.54
C PHE A 238 5.08 23.51 5.68
N GLY A 239 4.40 24.35 6.45
CA GLY A 239 4.70 25.76 6.61
C GLY A 239 3.62 26.70 6.05
N GLN A 240 2.50 26.16 5.57
CA GLN A 240 1.34 26.93 5.09
C GLN A 240 0.50 27.52 6.22
N LYS A 241 0.61 26.98 7.44
CA LYS A 241 -0.08 27.53 8.61
C LYS A 241 0.61 28.81 9.07
N GLU A 242 -0.18 29.80 9.48
CA GLU A 242 0.31 31.04 10.05
C GLU A 242 1.14 30.78 11.31
N GLU A 243 0.67 29.87 12.16
CA GLU A 243 1.41 29.38 13.31
C GLU A 243 1.57 27.87 13.24
N PRO A 244 2.76 27.31 13.58
CA PRO A 244 2.93 25.86 13.68
C PRO A 244 2.09 25.29 14.82
N PHE A 245 1.83 23.98 14.79
CA PHE A 245 1.18 23.30 15.92
C PHE A 245 1.97 23.47 17.22
N PHE A 246 3.30 23.36 17.11
CA PHE A 246 4.23 23.60 18.21
C PHE A 246 5.44 24.39 17.70
N PRO A 247 6.06 25.22 18.55
CA PRO A 247 7.28 25.91 18.16
C PRO A 247 8.36 24.93 17.70
N VAL A 248 9.08 25.30 16.65
CA VAL A 248 10.23 24.54 16.13
C VAL A 248 11.52 25.29 16.47
N PRO A 249 12.70 24.63 16.49
CA PRO A 249 13.97 25.30 16.66
C PRO A 249 14.18 26.42 15.63
N GLU A 250 14.74 27.55 16.05
CA GLU A 250 14.85 28.77 15.21
C GLU A 250 15.61 28.58 13.91
N ASP A 251 16.53 27.65 13.87
CA ASP A 251 17.37 27.37 12.71
C ASP A 251 16.74 26.39 11.70
N PHE A 252 15.61 25.78 12.03
CA PHE A 252 14.82 24.97 11.11
C PHE A 252 13.75 25.80 10.42
N VAL A 253 13.59 25.57 9.12
CA VAL A 253 12.52 26.18 8.33
C VAL A 253 11.58 25.10 7.82
N PHE A 254 10.30 25.43 7.75
CA PHE A 254 9.33 24.54 7.09
C PHE A 254 9.63 24.45 5.61
N ILE A 255 9.41 23.27 5.03
CA ILE A 255 9.72 23.03 3.62
C ILE A 255 9.05 24.02 2.66
N HIS A 256 7.88 24.52 3.01
CA HIS A 256 7.16 25.56 2.24
C HIS A 256 7.92 26.90 2.19
N ALA A 257 8.73 27.20 3.19
CA ALA A 257 9.53 28.42 3.25
C ALA A 257 10.89 28.31 2.53
N VAL A 258 11.27 27.11 2.10
CA VAL A 258 12.49 26.92 1.31
C VAL A 258 12.30 27.58 -0.06
N PRO A 259 13.28 28.34 -0.58
CA PRO A 259 13.18 28.92 -1.92
C PRO A 259 12.87 27.86 -2.98
N VAL A 260 12.06 28.21 -3.98
CA VAL A 260 11.61 27.28 -5.02
C VAL A 260 12.78 26.64 -5.76
N GLU A 261 13.83 27.40 -6.02
CA GLU A 261 15.06 26.95 -6.67
C GLU A 261 15.86 25.93 -5.84
N ASP A 262 15.65 25.87 -4.54
CA ASP A 262 16.31 24.95 -3.62
C ASP A 262 15.46 23.69 -3.31
N ARG A 263 14.26 23.62 -3.88
CA ARG A 263 13.37 22.47 -3.76
C ARG A 263 13.49 21.55 -4.97
N VAL A 264 13.29 20.25 -4.72
CA VAL A 264 13.27 19.24 -5.77
C VAL A 264 11.85 18.74 -5.94
N ARG A 265 11.26 18.98 -7.09
CA ARG A 265 9.88 18.57 -7.43
C ARG A 265 9.82 17.07 -7.74
N THR A 266 8.79 16.41 -7.24
CA THR A 266 8.40 15.08 -7.73
C THR A 266 8.00 15.16 -9.20
N PRO A 267 8.04 14.06 -9.94
CA PRO A 267 7.59 14.07 -11.32
C PRO A 267 6.16 14.56 -11.45
N LEU A 268 5.93 15.36 -12.49
CA LEU A 268 4.60 15.83 -12.82
C LEU A 268 3.74 14.69 -13.37
N PRO A 269 2.43 14.67 -13.05
CA PRO A 269 1.53 13.68 -13.60
C PRO A 269 1.34 13.86 -15.11
N PRO A 270 0.96 12.81 -15.82
CA PRO A 270 0.46 12.93 -17.18
C PRO A 270 -0.74 13.90 -17.24
N LYS A 271 -0.84 14.67 -18.29
CA LYS A 271 -1.93 15.65 -18.46
C LYS A 271 -3.25 15.00 -18.84
N THR A 272 -3.17 13.93 -19.65
CA THR A 272 -4.33 13.24 -20.20
C THR A 272 -4.19 11.73 -20.04
N THR A 273 -5.31 11.01 -20.09
CA THR A 273 -5.32 9.56 -20.05
C THR A 273 -4.70 8.90 -21.27
N GLU A 274 -4.63 9.61 -22.39
CA GLU A 274 -3.97 9.14 -23.62
C GLU A 274 -2.45 8.97 -23.44
N GLU A 275 -1.86 9.67 -22.49
CA GLU A 275 -0.45 9.54 -22.11
C GLU A 275 -0.21 8.35 -21.15
N CYS A 276 -1.27 7.73 -20.67
CA CYS A 276 -1.23 6.63 -19.71
C CYS A 276 -1.41 5.28 -20.39
N GLU A 277 -0.85 4.25 -19.77
CA GLU A 277 -0.87 2.88 -20.24
C GLU A 277 -1.44 1.95 -19.18
N VAL A 278 -2.24 0.97 -19.60
CA VAL A 278 -2.67 -0.13 -18.75
C VAL A 278 -2.32 -1.46 -19.42
N LEU A 279 -1.62 -2.30 -18.68
CA LEU A 279 -1.31 -3.68 -19.05
C LEU A 279 -2.25 -4.63 -18.32
N LEU A 280 -3.10 -5.32 -19.06
CA LEU A 280 -3.97 -6.35 -18.52
C LEU A 280 -3.25 -7.71 -18.61
N MET A 281 -2.85 -8.24 -17.48
CA MET A 281 -2.26 -9.59 -17.43
C MET A 281 -3.37 -10.63 -17.60
N VAL A 282 -3.07 -11.70 -18.34
CA VAL A 282 -3.95 -12.86 -18.50
C VAL A 282 -3.13 -14.12 -18.32
N GLY A 283 -3.56 -15.00 -17.46
CA GLY A 283 -2.90 -16.27 -17.21
C GLY A 283 -3.41 -16.96 -15.95
N LEU A 284 -3.22 -18.26 -15.88
CA LEU A 284 -3.62 -19.08 -14.74
C LEU A 284 -2.81 -18.75 -13.48
N PRO A 285 -3.31 -19.06 -12.29
CA PRO A 285 -2.52 -18.96 -11.06
C PRO A 285 -1.19 -19.72 -11.19
N GLY A 286 -0.09 -19.09 -10.74
CA GLY A 286 1.24 -19.69 -10.83
C GLY A 286 1.88 -19.65 -12.22
N SER A 287 1.28 -18.99 -13.21
CA SER A 287 1.83 -18.90 -14.57
C SER A 287 3.07 -18.01 -14.70
N GLY A 288 3.35 -17.18 -13.69
CA GLY A 288 4.48 -16.24 -13.69
C GLY A 288 4.10 -14.79 -14.00
N LYS A 289 2.82 -14.42 -13.91
CA LYS A 289 2.32 -13.06 -14.16
C LYS A 289 2.97 -12.03 -13.26
N THR A 290 3.00 -12.29 -11.95
CA THR A 290 3.55 -11.36 -10.96
C THR A 290 5.04 -11.11 -11.21
N GLN A 291 5.82 -12.14 -11.47
CA GLN A 291 7.23 -12.01 -11.79
C GLN A 291 7.46 -11.19 -13.07
N TRP A 292 6.66 -11.46 -14.11
CA TRP A 292 6.71 -10.69 -15.34
C TRP A 292 6.41 -9.21 -15.09
N ALA A 293 5.34 -8.92 -14.34
CA ALA A 293 4.94 -7.54 -14.01
C ALA A 293 6.03 -6.79 -13.24
N GLN A 294 6.64 -7.43 -12.26
CA GLN A 294 7.75 -6.87 -11.48
C GLN A 294 8.98 -6.60 -12.36
N ASN A 295 9.36 -7.54 -13.18
CA ASN A 295 10.50 -7.39 -14.09
C ASN A 295 10.25 -6.27 -15.11
N HIS A 296 9.08 -6.24 -15.71
CA HIS A 296 8.69 -5.21 -16.68
C HIS A 296 8.69 -3.81 -16.05
N SER A 297 8.17 -3.69 -14.85
CA SER A 297 8.20 -2.44 -14.09
C SER A 297 9.63 -1.98 -13.79
N GLN A 298 10.52 -2.89 -13.43
CA GLN A 298 11.93 -2.57 -13.18
C GLN A 298 12.69 -2.16 -14.45
N GLU A 299 12.43 -2.79 -15.55
CA GLU A 299 13.05 -2.48 -16.85
C GLU A 299 12.55 -1.16 -17.45
N ASN A 300 11.37 -0.70 -17.02
CA ASN A 300 10.72 0.51 -17.50
C ASN A 300 10.38 1.47 -16.35
N ARG A 301 11.36 1.79 -15.52
CA ARG A 301 11.17 2.62 -14.30
C ARG A 301 10.60 4.01 -14.58
N GLU A 302 10.91 4.57 -15.72
CA GLU A 302 10.40 5.87 -16.17
C GLU A 302 8.89 5.89 -16.32
N LYS A 303 8.27 4.76 -16.60
CA LYS A 303 6.82 4.64 -16.74
C LYS A 303 6.07 4.62 -15.41
N ARG A 304 6.74 4.30 -14.32
CA ARG A 304 6.15 4.30 -12.96
C ARG A 304 4.88 3.50 -12.84
N TYR A 305 4.91 2.24 -13.27
CA TYR A 305 3.75 1.37 -13.17
C TYR A 305 3.27 1.15 -11.74
N ASN A 306 1.98 1.30 -11.51
CA ASN A 306 1.28 0.76 -10.34
C ASN A 306 0.90 -0.68 -10.64
N ILE A 307 1.49 -1.62 -9.95
CA ILE A 307 1.11 -3.03 -10.05
C ILE A 307 -0.04 -3.28 -9.09
N LEU A 308 -1.23 -3.54 -9.63
CA LEU A 308 -2.41 -3.92 -8.87
C LEU A 308 -2.58 -5.43 -8.88
N GLY A 309 -2.18 -6.04 -7.79
CA GLY A 309 -2.22 -7.48 -7.59
C GLY A 309 -2.43 -7.84 -6.13
N THR A 310 -2.83 -9.08 -5.86
CA THR A 310 -3.09 -9.55 -4.49
C THR A 310 -1.83 -9.49 -3.63
N GLU A 311 -0.66 -9.78 -4.21
CA GLU A 311 0.61 -9.74 -3.49
C GLU A 311 0.93 -8.33 -2.96
N THR A 312 0.76 -7.31 -3.77
CA THR A 312 1.01 -5.93 -3.37
C THR A 312 0.04 -5.48 -2.28
N VAL A 313 -1.23 -5.86 -2.37
CA VAL A 313 -2.25 -5.56 -1.36
C VAL A 313 -1.96 -6.28 -0.05
N LEU A 314 -1.66 -7.57 -0.10
CA LEU A 314 -1.29 -8.35 1.10
C LEU A 314 -0.12 -7.72 1.83
N HIS A 315 0.88 -7.27 1.09
CA HIS A 315 2.05 -6.63 1.65
C HIS A 315 1.70 -5.34 2.42
N GLN A 316 0.72 -4.57 1.94
CA GLN A 316 0.24 -3.36 2.59
C GLN A 316 -0.72 -3.62 3.76
N MET A 317 -1.25 -4.83 3.89
CA MET A 317 -2.13 -5.24 4.98
C MET A 317 -1.41 -5.95 6.12
N ARG A 318 -0.21 -6.50 5.87
CA ARG A 318 0.54 -7.24 6.88
C ARG A 318 1.10 -6.30 7.93
N ALA A 319 0.94 -6.68 9.19
CA ALA A 319 1.64 -6.04 10.29
C ALA A 319 3.15 -6.22 10.14
N LYS A 320 3.92 -5.21 10.54
CA LYS A 320 5.38 -5.18 10.40
C LYS A 320 6.01 -4.82 11.74
N GLY A 321 7.12 -5.44 12.05
CA GLY A 321 7.88 -5.13 13.24
C GLY A 321 8.35 -6.36 14.01
N PRO A 322 9.06 -6.16 15.14
CA PRO A 322 9.67 -7.25 15.91
C PRO A 322 8.64 -8.12 16.66
N GLU A 323 7.44 -7.63 16.88
CA GLU A 323 6.37 -8.32 17.64
C GLU A 323 5.32 -8.98 16.73
N VAL A 324 5.63 -9.15 15.45
CA VAL A 324 4.69 -9.77 14.50
C VAL A 324 4.68 -11.28 14.73
N GLU A 325 3.57 -11.77 15.29
CA GLU A 325 3.29 -13.19 15.37
C GLU A 325 2.91 -13.75 13.98
N GLU A 326 3.29 -15.00 13.73
CA GLU A 326 2.78 -15.70 12.55
C GLU A 326 1.27 -15.87 12.70
N LEU A 327 0.53 -15.48 11.65
CA LEU A 327 -0.90 -15.67 11.61
C LEU A 327 -1.24 -17.16 11.56
N ASP A 328 -2.27 -17.56 12.31
CA ASP A 328 -2.86 -18.88 12.15
C ASP A 328 -3.52 -19.02 10.75
N ALA A 329 -3.83 -20.24 10.37
CA ALA A 329 -4.39 -20.53 9.05
C ALA A 329 -5.69 -19.76 8.78
N LYS A 330 -6.55 -19.61 9.79
CA LYS A 330 -7.81 -18.88 9.69
C LYS A 330 -7.60 -17.38 9.48
N SER A 331 -6.73 -16.77 10.27
CA SER A 331 -6.44 -15.34 10.17
C SER A 331 -5.75 -15.00 8.85
N ARG A 332 -4.86 -15.86 8.39
CA ARG A 332 -4.21 -15.73 7.08
C ARG A 332 -5.23 -15.84 5.94
N ASP A 333 -6.15 -16.78 6.01
CA ASP A 333 -7.22 -16.96 5.03
C ASP A 333 -8.14 -15.74 4.96
N GLN A 334 -8.53 -15.18 6.11
CA GLN A 334 -9.31 -13.94 6.18
C GLN A 334 -8.57 -12.75 5.56
N LEU A 335 -7.28 -12.63 5.83
CA LEU A 335 -6.43 -11.57 5.26
C LEU A 335 -6.36 -11.66 3.74
N ILE A 336 -6.19 -12.86 3.21
CA ILE A 336 -6.17 -13.12 1.75
C ILE A 336 -7.51 -12.78 1.12
N GLN A 337 -8.62 -13.15 1.74
CA GLN A 337 -9.96 -12.79 1.28
C GLN A 337 -10.15 -11.27 1.24
N GLN A 338 -9.75 -10.57 2.30
CA GLN A 338 -9.80 -9.10 2.35
C GLN A 338 -8.92 -8.47 1.27
N ALA A 339 -7.73 -9.01 1.05
CA ALA A 339 -6.83 -8.52 0.01
C ALA A 339 -7.43 -8.66 -1.39
N ALA A 340 -8.06 -9.77 -1.69
CA ALA A 340 -8.75 -9.97 -2.98
C ALA A 340 -9.90 -8.97 -3.16
N GLN A 341 -10.71 -8.75 -2.14
CA GLN A 341 -11.80 -7.75 -2.16
C GLN A 341 -11.24 -6.32 -2.30
N CYS A 342 -10.18 -5.99 -1.60
CA CYS A 342 -9.52 -4.70 -1.69
C CYS A 342 -8.95 -4.45 -3.08
N LEU A 343 -8.32 -5.45 -3.68
CA LEU A 343 -7.82 -5.36 -5.05
C LEU A 343 -8.92 -5.03 -6.04
N SER A 344 -10.09 -5.64 -5.92
CA SER A 344 -11.26 -5.30 -6.73
C SER A 344 -11.64 -3.83 -6.63
N LYS A 345 -11.60 -3.26 -5.43
CA LYS A 345 -11.86 -1.83 -5.20
C LYS A 345 -10.78 -0.93 -5.83
N LEU A 346 -9.53 -1.31 -5.70
CA LEU A 346 -8.41 -0.58 -6.33
C LEU A 346 -8.53 -0.55 -7.85
N VAL A 347 -8.87 -1.67 -8.46
CA VAL A 347 -9.06 -1.76 -9.91
C VAL A 347 -10.25 -0.89 -10.36
N GLN A 348 -11.29 -0.76 -9.56
CA GLN A 348 -12.43 0.12 -9.85
C GLN A 348 -12.07 1.61 -9.85
N ILE A 349 -11.21 2.05 -8.96
CA ILE A 349 -10.80 3.47 -8.87
C ILE A 349 -9.66 3.84 -9.82
N ALA A 350 -8.85 2.87 -10.23
CA ALA A 350 -7.65 3.09 -11.05
C ALA A 350 -7.92 3.86 -12.36
N PRO A 351 -9.00 3.62 -13.12
CA PRO A 351 -9.24 4.33 -14.39
C PRO A 351 -9.35 5.84 -14.27
N ARG A 352 -9.61 6.38 -13.10
CA ARG A 352 -9.72 7.82 -12.85
C ARG A 352 -8.40 8.49 -12.55
N ALA A 353 -7.40 7.71 -12.21
CA ALA A 353 -6.06 8.20 -11.96
C ALA A 353 -5.24 8.23 -13.26
N LYS A 354 -4.61 9.35 -13.52
CA LYS A 354 -3.70 9.51 -14.68
C LYS A 354 -2.34 8.90 -14.35
N ARG A 355 -2.28 7.58 -14.35
CA ARG A 355 -1.10 6.77 -14.02
C ARG A 355 -0.98 5.58 -14.96
N ASN A 356 0.18 4.96 -14.99
CA ASN A 356 0.36 3.68 -15.65
C ASN A 356 0.07 2.53 -14.69
N PHE A 357 -0.65 1.52 -15.17
CA PHE A 357 -1.06 0.37 -14.37
C PHE A 357 -0.67 -0.95 -15.01
N ILE A 358 -0.36 -1.92 -14.16
CA ILE A 358 -0.33 -3.34 -14.52
C ILE A 358 -1.37 -4.03 -13.64
N LEU A 359 -2.40 -4.59 -14.27
CA LEU A 359 -3.43 -5.36 -13.59
C LEU A 359 -2.99 -6.81 -13.48
N ASP A 360 -2.37 -7.14 -12.36
CA ASP A 360 -1.81 -8.47 -12.07
C ASP A 360 -2.88 -9.38 -11.46
N GLN A 361 -3.78 -9.80 -12.31
CA GLN A 361 -4.88 -10.71 -12.01
C GLN A 361 -4.92 -11.80 -13.10
N CYS A 362 -5.68 -12.86 -12.87
CA CYS A 362 -5.80 -13.94 -13.86
C CYS A 362 -6.52 -13.49 -15.12
N ASN A 363 -7.60 -12.71 -14.96
CA ASN A 363 -8.36 -12.10 -16.07
C ASN A 363 -8.81 -13.10 -17.13
N VAL A 364 -9.22 -14.28 -16.72
CA VAL A 364 -9.56 -15.39 -17.63
C VAL A 364 -10.97 -15.29 -18.23
N TYR A 365 -11.83 -14.46 -17.67
CA TYR A 365 -13.18 -14.26 -18.18
C TYR A 365 -13.24 -13.14 -19.22
N ASN A 366 -13.75 -13.45 -20.40
CA ASN A 366 -13.91 -12.46 -21.48
C ASN A 366 -14.76 -11.24 -21.06
N SER A 367 -15.83 -11.47 -20.33
CA SER A 367 -16.69 -10.39 -19.81
C SER A 367 -15.95 -9.47 -18.86
N GLY A 368 -15.13 -10.03 -17.97
CA GLY A 368 -14.29 -9.27 -17.04
C GLY A 368 -13.20 -8.46 -17.76
N GLN A 369 -12.53 -9.08 -18.75
CA GLN A 369 -11.54 -8.40 -19.60
C GLN A 369 -12.15 -7.20 -20.32
N ARG A 370 -13.28 -7.38 -20.97
CA ARG A 370 -13.99 -6.30 -21.70
C ARG A 370 -14.38 -5.17 -20.76
N ARG A 371 -14.92 -5.50 -19.60
CA ARG A 371 -15.34 -4.50 -18.60
C ARG A 371 -14.15 -3.65 -18.14
N LYS A 372 -13.02 -4.28 -17.78
CA LYS A 372 -11.81 -3.59 -17.37
C LYS A 372 -11.27 -2.70 -18.49
N LEU A 373 -11.16 -3.22 -19.70
CA LEU A 373 -10.68 -2.45 -20.84
C LEU A 373 -11.61 -1.27 -21.19
N LEU A 374 -12.93 -1.43 -21.05
CA LEU A 374 -13.87 -0.33 -21.22
C LEU A 374 -13.71 0.74 -20.13
N ALA A 375 -13.48 0.35 -18.89
CA ALA A 375 -13.24 1.27 -17.78
C ALA A 375 -12.00 2.14 -18.00
N PHE A 376 -10.95 1.57 -18.65
CA PHE A 376 -9.72 2.27 -19.00
C PHE A 376 -9.78 2.96 -20.39
N LYS A 377 -10.94 3.35 -20.82
CA LYS A 377 -11.09 4.09 -22.08
C LYS A 377 -10.24 5.36 -22.05
N GLY A 378 -9.49 5.58 -23.12
CA GLY A 378 -8.54 6.69 -23.23
C GLY A 378 -7.09 6.30 -22.92
N PHE A 379 -6.87 5.23 -22.15
CA PHE A 379 -5.53 4.68 -21.93
C PHE A 379 -5.04 3.91 -23.16
N SER A 380 -3.72 3.86 -23.32
CA SER A 380 -3.11 2.83 -24.17
C SER A 380 -3.29 1.48 -23.47
N ARG A 381 -4.09 0.60 -24.06
CA ARG A 381 -4.51 -0.67 -23.45
C ARG A 381 -3.80 -1.83 -24.14
N LYS A 382 -3.08 -2.62 -23.36
CA LYS A 382 -2.38 -3.81 -23.84
C LYS A 382 -2.75 -5.02 -23.00
N VAL A 383 -2.83 -6.16 -23.64
CA VAL A 383 -3.08 -7.45 -22.97
C VAL A 383 -1.80 -8.25 -23.04
N VAL A 384 -1.36 -8.77 -21.89
CA VAL A 384 -0.18 -9.60 -21.77
C VAL A 384 -0.60 -10.98 -21.31
N VAL A 385 -0.47 -11.97 -22.19
CA VAL A 385 -0.84 -13.36 -21.91
C VAL A 385 0.39 -14.13 -21.50
N ILE A 386 0.36 -14.76 -20.35
CA ILE A 386 1.44 -15.61 -19.83
C ILE A 386 1.00 -17.07 -19.89
N VAL A 387 1.67 -17.83 -20.73
CA VAL A 387 1.44 -19.26 -20.90
C VAL A 387 2.78 -19.98 -20.69
N PRO A 388 3.02 -20.51 -19.49
CA PRO A 388 4.21 -21.31 -19.23
C PRO A 388 4.08 -22.67 -19.88
N THR A 389 5.22 -23.38 -20.04
CA THR A 389 5.19 -24.80 -20.35
C THR A 389 4.52 -25.56 -19.20
N GLU A 390 3.93 -26.71 -19.49
CA GLU A 390 3.25 -27.51 -18.46
C GLU A 390 4.19 -27.95 -17.33
N ASP A 391 5.43 -28.29 -17.65
CA ASP A 391 6.45 -28.66 -16.67
C ASP A 391 6.88 -27.48 -15.79
N ASP A 392 7.10 -26.30 -16.37
CA ASP A 392 7.45 -25.10 -15.62
C ASP A 392 6.28 -24.66 -14.72
N TRP A 393 5.08 -24.81 -15.19
CA TRP A 393 3.88 -24.48 -14.42
C TRP A 393 3.70 -25.39 -13.21
N LYS A 394 3.89 -26.70 -13.36
CA LYS A 394 3.86 -27.67 -12.25
C LYS A 394 4.91 -27.35 -11.20
N LYS A 395 6.15 -27.06 -11.63
CA LYS A 395 7.23 -26.65 -10.72
C LYS A 395 6.89 -25.38 -9.94
N ARG A 396 6.31 -24.38 -10.58
CA ARG A 396 5.90 -23.13 -9.94
C ARG A 396 4.79 -23.34 -8.93
N LEU A 397 3.82 -24.19 -9.20
CA LEU A 397 2.76 -24.54 -8.27
C LEU A 397 3.30 -25.28 -7.05
N GLU A 398 4.25 -26.20 -7.22
CA GLU A 398 4.91 -26.90 -6.13
C GLU A 398 5.72 -25.95 -5.26
N LEU A 399 6.52 -25.07 -5.85
CA LEU A 399 7.29 -24.06 -5.12
C LEU A 399 6.38 -23.09 -4.34
N ARG A 400 5.24 -22.70 -4.91
CA ARG A 400 4.25 -21.87 -4.25
C ARG A 400 3.62 -22.60 -3.06
N LYS A 401 3.29 -23.87 -3.22
CA LYS A 401 2.76 -24.72 -2.16
C LYS A 401 3.76 -24.84 -0.99
N GLU A 402 5.04 -25.06 -1.30
CA GLU A 402 6.10 -25.12 -0.30
C GLU A 402 6.33 -23.78 0.42
N ALA A 403 6.35 -22.67 -0.33
CA ALA A 403 6.63 -21.35 0.21
C ALA A 403 5.45 -20.74 0.96
N GLU A 404 4.24 -20.89 0.46
CA GLU A 404 3.02 -20.25 0.94
C GLU A 404 2.09 -21.22 1.69
N GLY A 405 2.36 -22.53 1.61
CA GLY A 405 1.52 -23.58 2.20
C GLY A 405 0.14 -23.70 1.53
N GLU A 406 -0.02 -23.16 0.34
CA GLU A 406 -1.28 -23.09 -0.39
C GLU A 406 -1.28 -23.99 -1.61
N ASP A 407 -2.35 -24.74 -1.75
CA ASP A 407 -2.64 -25.52 -2.95
C ASP A 407 -3.68 -24.77 -3.80
N VAL A 408 -3.53 -24.81 -5.12
CA VAL A 408 -4.55 -24.28 -6.02
C VAL A 408 -5.61 -25.35 -6.23
N PRO A 409 -6.87 -25.13 -5.82
CA PRO A 409 -7.91 -26.15 -5.99
C PRO A 409 -8.08 -26.54 -7.47
N GLU A 410 -8.16 -27.82 -7.74
CA GLU A 410 -8.32 -28.33 -9.10
C GLU A 410 -9.61 -27.84 -9.77
N SER A 411 -10.66 -27.63 -8.97
CA SER A 411 -11.92 -27.03 -9.43
C SER A 411 -11.72 -25.61 -9.98
N VAL A 412 -10.92 -24.80 -9.32
CA VAL A 412 -10.58 -23.45 -9.77
C VAL A 412 -9.78 -23.49 -11.07
N MET A 413 -8.87 -24.43 -11.18
CA MET A 413 -8.04 -24.61 -12.37
C MET A 413 -8.83 -25.07 -13.58
N LEU A 414 -9.80 -25.94 -13.37
CA LEU A 414 -10.68 -26.46 -14.46
C LEU A 414 -11.62 -25.39 -14.99
N GLU A 415 -12.12 -24.50 -14.10
CA GLU A 415 -13.02 -23.42 -14.50
C GLU A 415 -12.29 -22.27 -15.22
N MET A 416 -10.99 -22.13 -15.01
CA MET A 416 -10.17 -21.10 -15.65
C MET A 416 -9.59 -21.53 -17.00
N LYS A 417 -9.63 -22.83 -17.33
CA LYS A 417 -9.20 -23.35 -18.63
C LYS A 417 -10.30 -23.22 -19.68
#